data_ead6d1bf79af1a676f6ff12a77bc8648
#
_entry.id   ead6d1bf79af1a676f6ff12a77bc8648
#
_cell.length_a   1.000
_cell.length_b   1.000
_cell.length_c   1.000
_cell.angle_alpha   90.00
_cell.angle_beta   90.00
_cell.angle_gamma   90.00
#
_symmetry.space_group_name_H-M   'P 1'
#
loop_
_entity.id
_entity.type
_entity.pdbx_description
1 polymer ?
#
loop_
_entity_poly.entity_id
_entity_poly.type
_entity_poly.pdbx_seq_one_letter_code
_entity_poly.pdbx_strand_id
1 'polypeptide(L)'
;MIDWILRFFKGALIGIGFILPGVSGGALAAIFGVYNRIVSFIAHITKDFVKNVVFFIPLGLGGLFGIFMLARPLSYFLEHYEAQVMWGFIGCIAGTIPKLWREAGKEGRTGKHYIILILSSLIGFGLLFTLKIFMSTQLPLNFFTWIFGGLLISLGVLVPGIASANLLIYVGIYKPMVNAFSTLDILTLVPLFLGIAIFLITLSKLVDLLLRKIYTGFFHFVVGIIIASTLMIVPLNFNYLSSVVIICIITFIAGSALGFWMSKLEEKYKK
;
A
#
# COMPACT_ATOMS: atom_id res chain seq x y z
N MET A 1 24.55 -15.99 -12.80
CA MET A 1 23.84 -16.74 -11.73
C MET A 1 23.65 -15.88 -10.48
N ILE A 2 24.69 -15.28 -9.93
CA ILE A 2 24.62 -14.39 -8.73
C ILE A 2 23.63 -13.23 -8.91
N ASP A 3 23.65 -12.53 -10.03
CA ASP A 3 22.71 -11.45 -10.35
C ASP A 3 21.24 -11.88 -10.39
N TRP A 4 20.96 -13.11 -10.80
CA TRP A 4 19.62 -13.67 -10.82
C TRP A 4 19.10 -13.89 -9.39
N ILE A 5 19.93 -14.47 -8.53
CA ILE A 5 19.62 -14.73 -7.12
C ILE A 5 19.41 -13.40 -6.36
N LEU A 6 20.30 -12.43 -6.58
CA LEU A 6 20.16 -11.11 -5.96
C LEU A 6 18.83 -10.42 -6.36
N ARG A 7 18.44 -10.51 -7.64
CA ARG A 7 17.17 -9.98 -8.10
C ARG A 7 15.96 -10.71 -7.50
N PHE A 8 16.06 -12.02 -7.30
CA PHE A 8 15.03 -12.80 -6.61
C PHE A 8 14.85 -12.32 -5.17
N PHE A 9 15.92 -12.16 -4.38
CA PHE A 9 15.81 -11.68 -3.01
C PHE A 9 15.35 -10.20 -2.92
N LYS A 10 15.80 -9.34 -3.83
CA LYS A 10 15.25 -7.98 -3.95
C LYS A 10 13.75 -8.01 -4.22
N GLY A 11 13.32 -8.88 -5.10
CA GLY A 11 11.90 -9.12 -5.39
C GLY A 11 11.13 -9.57 -4.15
N ALA A 12 11.68 -10.54 -3.40
CA ALA A 12 11.03 -11.06 -2.19
C ALA A 12 10.81 -9.94 -1.15
N LEU A 13 11.79 -9.10 -0.90
CA LEU A 13 11.66 -7.96 0.00
C LEU A 13 10.66 -6.91 -0.51
N ILE A 14 10.64 -6.66 -1.83
CA ILE A 14 9.65 -5.76 -2.44
C ILE A 14 8.24 -6.34 -2.28
N GLY A 15 8.04 -7.65 -2.50
CA GLY A 15 6.77 -8.34 -2.33
C GLY A 15 6.26 -8.26 -0.89
N ILE A 16 7.13 -8.49 0.10
CA ILE A 16 6.83 -8.26 1.52
C ILE A 16 6.36 -6.83 1.76
N GLY A 17 7.03 -5.83 1.16
CA GLY A 17 6.63 -4.43 1.28
C GLY A 17 5.29 -4.09 0.62
N PHE A 18 4.83 -4.87 -0.35
CA PHE A 18 3.50 -4.67 -0.94
C PHE A 18 2.37 -5.18 -0.05
N ILE A 19 2.61 -6.23 0.73
CA ILE A 19 1.59 -6.79 1.62
C ILE A 19 1.57 -6.12 3.00
N LEU A 20 2.67 -5.49 3.43
CA LEU A 20 2.73 -4.82 4.73
C LEU A 20 2.18 -3.39 4.64
N PRO A 21 1.18 -3.04 5.46
CA PRO A 21 0.71 -1.67 5.59
C PRO A 21 1.80 -0.73 6.10
N GLY A 22 1.79 0.51 5.60
CA GLY A 22 2.80 1.51 5.96
C GLY A 22 4.19 1.27 5.33
N VAL A 23 4.39 0.16 4.64
CA VAL A 23 5.61 -0.12 3.87
C VAL A 23 5.29 0.01 2.38
N SER A 24 5.99 0.88 1.68
CA SER A 24 5.80 1.05 0.24
C SER A 24 6.71 0.08 -0.52
N GLY A 25 6.10 -0.89 -1.22
CA GLY A 25 6.84 -1.78 -2.13
C GLY A 25 7.56 -1.00 -3.24
N GLY A 26 6.96 0.10 -3.70
CA GLY A 26 7.61 1.04 -4.63
C GLY A 26 8.86 1.71 -4.04
N ALA A 27 8.82 2.05 -2.75
CA ALA A 27 10.00 2.56 -2.03
C ALA A 27 11.13 1.52 -1.97
N LEU A 28 10.80 0.28 -1.64
CA LEU A 28 11.78 -0.81 -1.66
C LEU A 28 12.36 -1.03 -3.06
N ALA A 29 11.53 -0.95 -4.10
CA ALA A 29 12.00 -1.01 -5.48
C ALA A 29 12.99 0.12 -5.81
N ALA A 30 12.76 1.34 -5.29
CA ALA A 30 13.66 2.48 -5.45
C ALA A 30 14.98 2.26 -4.68
N ILE A 31 14.91 1.81 -3.42
CA ILE A 31 16.08 1.48 -2.59
C ILE A 31 16.97 0.43 -3.27
N PHE A 32 16.35 -0.57 -3.89
CA PHE A 32 17.07 -1.63 -4.61
C PHE A 32 17.47 -1.26 -6.04
N GLY A 33 17.17 -0.03 -6.48
CA GLY A 33 17.57 0.50 -7.79
C GLY A 33 16.82 -0.10 -8.98
N VAL A 34 15.65 -0.70 -8.77
CA VAL A 34 14.85 -1.32 -9.84
C VAL A 34 13.62 -0.50 -10.24
N TYR A 35 13.22 0.49 -9.45
CA TYR A 35 12.01 1.29 -9.65
C TYR A 35 11.96 2.00 -11.01
N ASN A 36 13.02 2.74 -11.35
CA ASN A 36 13.07 3.48 -12.61
C ASN A 36 12.95 2.55 -13.83
N ARG A 37 13.51 1.35 -13.74
CA ARG A 37 13.40 0.35 -14.81
C ARG A 37 11.98 -0.23 -14.88
N ILE A 38 11.31 -0.44 -13.75
CA ILE A 38 9.90 -0.87 -13.70
C ILE A 38 9.01 0.18 -14.37
N VAL A 39 9.12 1.45 -13.95
CA VAL A 39 8.32 2.55 -14.50
C VAL A 39 8.58 2.74 -15.98
N SER A 40 9.86 2.73 -16.41
CA SER A 40 10.23 2.84 -17.83
C SER A 40 9.69 1.69 -18.68
N PHE A 41 9.69 0.46 -18.16
CA PHE A 41 9.15 -0.70 -18.87
C PHE A 41 7.62 -0.61 -19.01
N ILE A 42 6.90 -0.21 -17.94
CA ILE A 42 5.44 -0.02 -17.98
C ILE A 42 5.06 1.08 -18.98
N ALA A 43 5.82 2.19 -19.00
CA ALA A 43 5.57 3.30 -19.92
C ALA A 43 5.85 2.96 -21.40
N HIS A 44 6.79 2.06 -21.65
CA HIS A 44 7.27 1.72 -23.01
C HIS A 44 7.40 0.20 -23.17
N ILE A 45 6.29 -0.51 -23.00
CA ILE A 45 6.27 -1.98 -22.87
C ILE A 45 6.87 -2.70 -24.09
N THR A 46 6.77 -2.11 -25.28
CA THR A 46 7.30 -2.67 -26.53
C THR A 46 8.81 -2.48 -26.69
N LYS A 47 9.40 -1.53 -25.94
CA LYS A 47 10.83 -1.24 -26.06
C LYS A 47 11.64 -2.24 -25.25
N ASP A 48 12.58 -2.93 -25.91
CA ASP A 48 13.45 -3.94 -25.27
C ASP A 48 12.66 -5.00 -24.49
N PHE A 49 11.48 -5.42 -24.99
CA PHE A 49 10.52 -6.28 -24.29
C PHE A 49 11.19 -7.53 -23.72
N VAL A 50 11.83 -8.35 -24.55
CA VAL A 50 12.45 -9.62 -24.13
C VAL A 50 13.52 -9.39 -23.06
N LYS A 51 14.36 -8.38 -23.23
CA LYS A 51 15.44 -8.03 -22.29
C LYS A 51 14.88 -7.61 -20.93
N ASN A 52 13.76 -6.88 -20.90
CA ASN A 52 13.11 -6.46 -19.68
C ASN A 52 12.36 -7.61 -19.02
N VAL A 53 11.65 -8.44 -19.78
CA VAL A 53 10.96 -9.63 -19.24
C VAL A 53 11.97 -10.56 -18.57
N VAL A 54 13.07 -10.90 -19.21
CA VAL A 54 14.13 -11.74 -18.63
C VAL A 54 14.74 -11.11 -17.37
N PHE A 55 14.83 -9.77 -17.32
CA PHE A 55 15.28 -9.07 -16.11
C PHE A 55 14.27 -9.18 -14.97
N PHE A 56 12.96 -9.07 -15.27
CA PHE A 56 11.91 -9.03 -14.26
C PHE A 56 11.44 -10.41 -13.80
N ILE A 57 11.72 -11.50 -14.52
CA ILE A 57 11.35 -12.87 -14.10
C ILE A 57 11.84 -13.16 -12.68
N PRO A 58 13.14 -13.07 -12.33
CA PRO A 58 13.59 -13.38 -10.98
C PRO A 58 13.01 -12.40 -9.93
N LEU A 59 12.85 -11.13 -10.30
CA LEU A 59 12.26 -10.13 -9.42
C LEU A 59 10.78 -10.44 -9.12
N GLY A 60 10.01 -10.80 -10.14
CA GLY A 60 8.60 -11.16 -10.01
C GLY A 60 8.39 -12.46 -9.22
N LEU A 61 9.18 -13.49 -9.53
CA LEU A 61 9.14 -14.76 -8.78
C LEU A 61 9.52 -14.54 -7.32
N GLY A 62 10.54 -13.73 -7.04
CA GLY A 62 10.90 -13.33 -5.68
C GLY A 62 9.75 -12.56 -5.02
N GLY A 63 9.13 -11.62 -5.71
CA GLY A 63 7.99 -10.84 -5.21
C GLY A 63 6.82 -11.71 -4.77
N LEU A 64 6.43 -12.65 -5.63
CA LEU A 64 5.40 -13.64 -5.30
C LEU A 64 5.81 -14.50 -4.09
N PHE A 65 7.05 -15.00 -4.09
CA PHE A 65 7.57 -15.77 -2.96
C PHE A 65 7.49 -14.99 -1.64
N GLY A 66 7.91 -13.71 -1.63
CA GLY A 66 7.86 -12.86 -0.44
C GLY A 66 6.42 -12.61 0.05
N ILE A 67 5.49 -12.38 -0.88
CA ILE A 67 4.07 -12.24 -0.56
C ILE A 67 3.54 -13.52 0.09
N PHE A 68 3.73 -14.67 -0.55
CA PHE A 68 3.23 -15.96 -0.04
C PHE A 68 3.89 -16.36 1.28
N MET A 69 5.19 -16.10 1.43
CA MET A 69 5.91 -16.39 2.66
C MET A 69 5.34 -15.61 3.85
N LEU A 70 4.97 -14.34 3.62
CA LEU A 70 4.42 -13.49 4.69
C LEU A 70 2.90 -13.69 4.88
N ALA A 71 2.16 -14.05 3.83
CA ALA A 71 0.70 -14.11 3.87
C ALA A 71 0.16 -15.08 4.94
N ARG A 72 0.76 -16.28 5.07
CA ARG A 72 0.33 -17.28 6.06
C ARG A 72 0.47 -16.80 7.52
N PRO A 73 1.66 -16.38 7.99
CA PRO A 73 1.78 -15.85 9.35
C PRO A 73 0.92 -14.61 9.56
N LEU A 74 0.82 -13.74 8.55
CA LEU A 74 0.01 -12.54 8.65
C LEU A 74 -1.49 -12.85 8.76
N SER A 75 -2.00 -13.82 7.98
CA SER A 75 -3.39 -14.30 8.10
C SER A 75 -3.67 -14.84 9.50
N TYR A 76 -2.78 -15.67 10.03
CA TYR A 76 -2.88 -16.20 11.39
C TYR A 76 -2.95 -15.09 12.44
N PHE A 77 -2.06 -14.10 12.35
CA PHE A 77 -2.06 -12.98 13.29
C PHE A 77 -3.30 -12.09 13.17
N LEU A 78 -3.80 -11.85 11.96
CA LEU A 78 -5.04 -11.10 11.72
C LEU A 78 -6.28 -11.83 12.23
N GLU A 79 -6.25 -13.16 12.29
CA GLU A 79 -7.35 -13.98 12.79
C GLU A 79 -7.38 -14.05 14.32
N HIS A 80 -6.21 -14.20 14.96
CA HIS A 80 -6.09 -14.45 16.39
C HIS A 80 -5.75 -13.20 17.22
N TYR A 81 -5.10 -12.19 16.61
CA TYR A 81 -4.56 -11.00 17.27
C TYR A 81 -4.91 -9.72 16.51
N GLU A 82 -6.16 -9.62 16.01
CA GLU A 82 -6.59 -8.56 15.10
C GLU A 82 -6.32 -7.15 15.66
N ALA A 83 -6.67 -6.88 16.92
CA ALA A 83 -6.48 -5.56 17.52
C ALA A 83 -4.99 -5.16 17.55
N GLN A 84 -4.12 -6.08 18.01
CA GLN A 84 -2.68 -5.83 18.12
C GLN A 84 -2.05 -5.58 16.74
N VAL A 85 -2.46 -6.36 15.74
CA VAL A 85 -2.00 -6.19 14.35
C VAL A 85 -2.49 -4.87 13.77
N MET A 86 -3.76 -4.51 13.98
CA MET A 86 -4.32 -3.24 13.51
C MET A 86 -3.62 -2.05 14.14
N TRP A 87 -3.32 -2.08 15.46
CA TRP A 87 -2.53 -1.04 16.09
C TRP A 87 -1.10 -0.97 15.55
N GLY A 88 -0.48 -2.10 15.22
CA GLY A 88 0.80 -2.13 14.51
C GLY A 88 0.72 -1.46 13.13
N PHE A 89 -0.36 -1.71 12.39
CA PHE A 89 -0.59 -1.07 11.08
C PHE A 89 -0.83 0.44 11.20
N ILE A 90 -1.66 0.86 12.17
CA ILE A 90 -1.88 2.29 12.47
C ILE A 90 -0.54 2.95 12.81
N GLY A 91 0.29 2.29 13.61
CA GLY A 91 1.65 2.74 13.90
C GLY A 91 2.49 2.89 12.63
N CYS A 92 2.56 1.86 11.78
CA CYS A 92 3.30 1.95 10.51
C CYS A 92 2.85 3.13 9.64
N ILE A 93 1.54 3.33 9.51
CA ILE A 93 0.97 4.44 8.75
C ILE A 93 1.37 5.77 9.40
N ALA A 94 1.19 5.92 10.72
CA ALA A 94 1.57 7.11 11.47
C ALA A 94 3.06 7.45 11.28
N GLY A 95 3.94 6.46 11.29
CA GLY A 95 5.38 6.60 11.03
C GLY A 95 5.70 7.13 9.62
N THR A 96 4.84 6.92 8.63
CA THR A 96 5.03 7.42 7.26
C THR A 96 4.48 8.83 7.05
N ILE A 97 3.56 9.33 7.90
CA ILE A 97 2.94 10.66 7.75
C ILE A 97 3.96 11.80 7.64
N PRO A 98 5.04 11.87 8.46
CA PRO A 98 6.02 12.95 8.35
C PRO A 98 6.66 13.06 6.98
N LYS A 99 6.94 11.92 6.33
CA LYS A 99 7.48 11.89 4.97
C LYS A 99 6.44 12.36 3.94
N LEU A 100 5.22 11.81 4.00
CA LEU A 100 4.14 12.21 3.10
C LEU A 100 3.83 13.71 3.23
N TRP A 101 3.89 14.23 4.45
CA TRP A 101 3.76 15.66 4.71
C TRP A 101 4.87 16.49 4.05
N ARG A 102 6.13 16.05 4.12
CA ARG A 102 7.25 16.71 3.42
C ARG A 102 7.08 16.63 1.91
N GLU A 103 6.73 15.47 1.38
CA GLU A 103 6.49 15.28 -0.06
C GLU A 103 5.35 16.18 -0.56
N ALA A 104 4.24 16.28 0.19
CA ALA A 104 3.13 17.18 -0.12
C ALA A 104 3.53 18.67 -0.17
N GLY A 105 4.60 19.06 0.51
CA GLY A 105 5.07 20.45 0.53
C GLY A 105 6.26 20.75 -0.38
N LYS A 106 6.71 19.80 -1.18
CA LYS A 106 7.96 19.90 -1.95
C LYS A 106 7.95 21.01 -3.01
N GLU A 107 6.80 21.27 -3.63
CA GLU A 107 6.62 22.34 -4.62
C GLU A 107 6.01 23.62 -4.03
N GLY A 108 6.07 23.77 -2.70
CA GLY A 108 5.48 24.88 -1.97
C GLY A 108 4.06 24.60 -1.49
N ARG A 109 3.62 25.35 -0.47
CA ARG A 109 2.30 25.25 0.13
C ARG A 109 1.60 26.59 0.14
N THR A 110 0.30 26.57 -0.10
CA THR A 110 -0.60 27.72 0.03
C THR A 110 -1.76 27.35 0.94
N GLY A 111 -2.51 28.34 1.42
CA GLY A 111 -3.72 28.10 2.23
C GLY A 111 -4.73 27.17 1.56
N LYS A 112 -4.81 27.18 0.23
CA LYS A 112 -5.70 26.28 -0.53
C LYS A 112 -5.36 24.80 -0.32
N HIS A 113 -4.09 24.45 -0.17
CA HIS A 113 -3.66 23.07 0.03
C HIS A 113 -4.08 22.53 1.41
N TYR A 114 -4.07 23.36 2.45
CA TYR A 114 -4.61 23.00 3.76
C TYR A 114 -6.12 22.76 3.71
N ILE A 115 -6.85 23.60 2.93
CA ILE A 115 -8.29 23.40 2.71
C ILE A 115 -8.53 22.05 2.01
N ILE A 116 -7.77 21.72 0.98
CA ILE A 116 -7.85 20.40 0.28
C ILE A 116 -7.65 19.26 1.28
N LEU A 117 -6.62 19.34 2.13
CA LEU A 117 -6.34 18.32 3.15
C LEU A 117 -7.51 18.17 4.13
N ILE A 118 -8.01 19.26 4.68
CA ILE A 118 -9.12 19.24 5.65
C ILE A 118 -10.39 18.70 4.99
N LEU A 119 -10.75 19.20 3.81
CA LEU A 119 -11.95 18.75 3.09
C LEU A 119 -11.84 17.26 2.69
N SER A 120 -10.70 16.83 2.19
CA SER A 120 -10.51 15.41 1.85
C SER A 120 -10.53 14.50 3.08
N SER A 121 -10.03 14.98 4.23
CA SER A 121 -10.14 14.25 5.49
C SER A 121 -11.58 14.13 5.96
N LEU A 122 -12.34 15.23 5.95
CA LEU A 122 -13.74 15.25 6.40
C LEU A 122 -14.64 14.45 5.45
N ILE A 123 -14.52 14.68 4.15
CA ILE A 123 -15.32 13.97 3.13
C ILE A 123 -14.95 12.47 3.14
N GLY A 124 -13.65 12.14 3.20
CA GLY A 124 -13.17 10.78 3.27
C GLY A 124 -13.67 10.06 4.52
N PHE A 125 -13.59 10.71 5.70
CA PHE A 125 -14.12 10.15 6.94
C PHE A 125 -15.65 9.98 6.87
N GLY A 126 -16.38 11.02 6.44
CA GLY A 126 -17.83 10.96 6.30
C GLY A 126 -18.29 9.88 5.34
N LEU A 127 -17.62 9.74 4.17
CA LEU A 127 -17.92 8.69 3.20
C LEU A 127 -17.68 7.29 3.78
N LEU A 128 -16.50 7.06 4.37
CA LEU A 128 -16.15 5.77 4.97
C LEU A 128 -17.05 5.42 6.16
N PHE A 129 -17.39 6.40 7.00
CA PHE A 129 -18.30 6.24 8.12
C PHE A 129 -19.71 5.90 7.66
N THR A 130 -20.20 6.60 6.63
CA THR A 130 -21.49 6.33 6.01
C THR A 130 -21.52 4.92 5.41
N LEU A 131 -20.49 4.54 4.64
CA LEU A 131 -20.37 3.19 4.11
C LEU A 131 -20.37 2.14 5.24
N LYS A 132 -19.68 2.39 6.36
CA LYS A 132 -19.66 1.48 7.51
C LYS A 132 -21.02 1.31 8.17
N ILE A 133 -21.84 2.37 8.23
CA ILE A 133 -23.19 2.33 8.83
C ILE A 133 -24.21 1.70 7.89
N PHE A 134 -24.24 2.15 6.63
CA PHE A 134 -25.26 1.72 5.65
C PHE A 134 -24.91 0.40 5.00
N MET A 135 -23.63 0.11 4.80
CA MET A 135 -23.16 -1.20 4.34
C MET A 135 -22.71 -2.00 5.57
N SER A 136 -23.67 -2.46 6.39
CA SER A 136 -23.41 -3.43 7.48
C SER A 136 -22.87 -4.77 6.95
N THR A 137 -22.75 -4.91 5.67
CA THR A 137 -22.12 -6.02 4.93
C THR A 137 -20.79 -5.57 4.36
N GLN A 138 -19.76 -6.35 4.61
CA GLN A 138 -18.48 -6.27 3.89
C GLN A 138 -18.78 -6.23 2.39
N LEU A 139 -17.98 -5.48 1.61
CA LEU A 139 -18.09 -5.50 0.15
C LEU A 139 -18.23 -6.95 -0.33
N PRO A 140 -19.21 -7.28 -1.19
CA PRO A 140 -19.35 -8.62 -1.70
C PRO A 140 -18.05 -9.03 -2.39
N LEU A 141 -17.41 -10.10 -1.92
CA LEU A 141 -16.17 -10.61 -2.46
C LEU A 141 -16.46 -11.31 -3.80
N ASN A 142 -16.61 -10.53 -4.85
CA ASN A 142 -16.87 -11.00 -6.20
C ASN A 142 -15.75 -10.59 -7.17
N PHE A 143 -15.85 -11.03 -8.41
CA PHE A 143 -14.91 -10.75 -9.47
C PHE A 143 -14.61 -9.24 -9.60
N PHE A 144 -15.64 -8.38 -9.59
CA PHE A 144 -15.47 -6.93 -9.76
C PHE A 144 -14.78 -6.26 -8.56
N THR A 145 -15.06 -6.75 -7.35
CA THR A 145 -14.38 -6.27 -6.13
C THR A 145 -12.88 -6.56 -6.19
N TRP A 146 -12.49 -7.70 -6.73
CA TRP A 146 -11.08 -8.04 -6.89
C TRP A 146 -10.39 -7.27 -8.02
N ILE A 147 -11.09 -7.00 -9.12
CA ILE A 147 -10.62 -6.05 -10.15
C ILE A 147 -10.39 -4.66 -9.53
N PHE A 148 -11.34 -4.19 -8.71
CA PHE A 148 -11.21 -2.93 -7.98
C PHE A 148 -10.04 -2.96 -6.96
N GLY A 149 -9.83 -4.08 -6.27
CA GLY A 149 -8.63 -4.31 -5.45
C GLY A 149 -7.34 -4.12 -6.24
N GLY A 150 -7.30 -4.62 -7.47
CA GLY A 150 -6.19 -4.42 -8.41
C GLY A 150 -5.96 -2.95 -8.76
N LEU A 151 -7.02 -2.14 -8.92
CA LEU A 151 -6.93 -0.68 -9.07
C LEU A 151 -6.24 -0.03 -7.87
N LEU A 152 -6.65 -0.38 -6.65
CA LEU A 152 -6.07 0.17 -5.43
C LEU A 152 -4.59 -0.19 -5.29
N ILE A 153 -4.21 -1.42 -5.63
CA ILE A 153 -2.81 -1.83 -5.67
C ILE A 153 -2.03 -1.02 -6.70
N SER A 154 -2.60 -0.84 -7.89
CA SER A 154 -1.95 -0.07 -8.97
C SER A 154 -1.71 1.38 -8.59
N LEU A 155 -2.65 2.02 -7.87
CA LEU A 155 -2.44 3.37 -7.34
C LEU A 155 -1.26 3.43 -6.37
N GLY A 156 -1.13 2.47 -5.46
CA GLY A 156 0.00 2.40 -4.53
C GLY A 156 1.34 2.11 -5.21
N VAL A 157 1.34 1.46 -6.38
CA VAL A 157 2.54 1.26 -7.20
C VAL A 157 2.92 2.55 -7.95
N LEU A 158 1.93 3.23 -8.54
CA LEU A 158 2.15 4.39 -9.41
C LEU A 158 2.43 5.67 -8.61
N VAL A 159 1.85 5.81 -7.42
CA VAL A 159 1.99 7.01 -6.59
C VAL A 159 3.05 6.76 -5.51
N PRO A 160 4.23 7.37 -5.62
CA PRO A 160 5.28 7.20 -4.62
C PRO A 160 4.81 7.62 -3.23
N GLY A 161 5.07 6.79 -2.22
CA GLY A 161 4.72 7.08 -0.83
C GLY A 161 3.35 6.57 -0.39
N ILE A 162 2.51 6.09 -1.30
CA ILE A 162 1.27 5.39 -0.95
C ILE A 162 1.56 3.89 -0.82
N ALA A 163 1.27 3.31 0.33
CA ALA A 163 1.32 1.86 0.49
C ALA A 163 0.00 1.24 -0.01
N SER A 164 0.09 0.34 -0.99
CA SER A 164 -1.08 -0.34 -1.58
C SER A 164 -1.95 -1.02 -0.52
N ALA A 165 -1.32 -1.67 0.46
CA ALA A 165 -2.01 -2.35 1.56
C ALA A 165 -2.93 -1.41 2.35
N ASN A 166 -2.54 -0.13 2.54
CA ASN A 166 -3.37 0.85 3.24
C ASN A 166 -4.71 1.05 2.52
N LEU A 167 -4.68 1.21 1.19
CA LEU A 167 -5.90 1.40 0.40
C LEU A 167 -6.86 0.20 0.51
N LEU A 168 -6.31 -1.01 0.54
CA LEU A 168 -7.09 -2.24 0.69
C LEU A 168 -7.70 -2.39 2.10
N ILE A 169 -6.95 -1.96 3.14
CA ILE A 169 -7.47 -1.93 4.51
C ILE A 169 -8.66 -0.97 4.59
N TYR A 170 -8.55 0.22 3.98
CA TYR A 170 -9.59 1.24 4.01
C TYR A 170 -10.91 0.77 3.40
N VAL A 171 -10.82 -0.06 2.37
CA VAL A 171 -12.00 -0.64 1.70
C VAL A 171 -12.48 -1.95 2.35
N GLY A 172 -11.72 -2.48 3.32
CA GLY A 172 -12.07 -3.70 4.05
C GLY A 172 -11.75 -5.02 3.32
N ILE A 173 -11.04 -4.97 2.18
CA ILE A 173 -10.68 -6.18 1.41
C ILE A 173 -9.27 -6.69 1.67
N TYR A 174 -8.52 -6.04 2.56
CA TYR A 174 -7.14 -6.44 2.89
C TYR A 174 -7.06 -7.84 3.53
N LYS A 175 -7.85 -8.08 4.59
CA LYS A 175 -7.86 -9.37 5.29
C LYS A 175 -8.27 -10.54 4.37
N PRO A 176 -9.36 -10.42 3.57
CA PRO A 176 -9.68 -11.40 2.54
C PRO A 176 -8.57 -11.61 1.50
N MET A 177 -7.88 -10.54 1.07
CA MET A 177 -6.75 -10.64 0.14
C MET A 177 -5.58 -11.43 0.76
N VAL A 178 -5.19 -11.11 2.00
CA VAL A 178 -4.11 -11.83 2.71
C VAL A 178 -4.46 -13.31 2.84
N ASN A 179 -5.72 -13.62 3.16
CA ASN A 179 -6.19 -15.00 3.24
C ASN A 179 -6.13 -15.70 1.88
N ALA A 180 -6.55 -15.04 0.79
CA ALA A 180 -6.45 -15.58 -0.56
C ALA A 180 -5.01 -15.93 -0.97
N PHE A 181 -4.03 -15.07 -0.60
CA PHE A 181 -2.61 -15.39 -0.78
C PHE A 181 -2.17 -16.56 0.12
N SER A 182 -2.63 -16.65 1.36
CA SER A 182 -2.26 -17.72 2.29
C SER A 182 -2.75 -19.10 1.86
N THR A 183 -3.94 -19.14 1.24
CA THR A 183 -4.62 -20.36 0.77
C THR A 183 -4.42 -20.66 -0.72
N LEU A 184 -3.75 -19.75 -1.46
CA LEU A 184 -3.60 -19.83 -2.93
C LEU A 184 -4.95 -19.87 -3.66
N ASP A 185 -5.92 -19.06 -3.22
CA ASP A 185 -7.22 -18.97 -3.84
C ASP A 185 -7.14 -18.30 -5.23
N ILE A 186 -7.05 -19.13 -6.26
CA ILE A 186 -6.90 -18.70 -7.66
C ILE A 186 -8.09 -17.88 -8.12
N LEU A 187 -9.31 -18.19 -7.67
CA LEU A 187 -10.52 -17.46 -8.06
C LEU A 187 -10.49 -15.99 -7.59
N THR A 188 -9.88 -15.73 -6.48
CA THR A 188 -9.62 -14.38 -5.95
C THR A 188 -8.39 -13.73 -6.58
N LEU A 189 -7.31 -14.49 -6.72
CA LEU A 189 -6.02 -13.92 -7.18
C LEU A 189 -6.02 -13.56 -8.66
N VAL A 190 -6.69 -14.35 -9.51
CA VAL A 190 -6.73 -14.06 -10.96
C VAL A 190 -7.39 -12.71 -11.27
N PRO A 191 -8.61 -12.39 -10.80
CA PRO A 191 -9.18 -11.06 -11.05
C PRO A 191 -8.39 -9.93 -10.38
N LEU A 192 -7.75 -10.16 -9.22
CA LEU A 192 -6.88 -9.19 -8.57
C LEU A 192 -5.68 -8.83 -9.48
N PHE A 193 -4.95 -9.82 -9.99
CA PHE A 193 -3.82 -9.61 -10.89
C PHE A 193 -4.24 -9.03 -12.25
N LEU A 194 -5.39 -9.43 -12.76
CA LEU A 194 -5.96 -8.85 -13.98
C LEU A 194 -6.26 -7.36 -13.77
N GLY A 195 -6.87 -7.00 -12.64
CA GLY A 195 -7.09 -5.61 -12.25
C GLY A 195 -5.79 -4.82 -12.14
N ILE A 196 -4.76 -5.38 -11.49
CA ILE A 196 -3.43 -4.74 -11.43
C ILE A 196 -2.89 -4.47 -12.82
N ALA A 197 -2.90 -5.46 -13.72
CA ALA A 197 -2.37 -5.31 -15.07
C ALA A 197 -3.11 -4.23 -15.88
N ILE A 198 -4.46 -4.25 -15.86
CA ILE A 198 -5.29 -3.27 -16.54
C ILE A 198 -5.02 -1.87 -16.02
N PHE A 199 -5.05 -1.69 -14.69
CA PHE A 199 -4.99 -0.35 -14.10
C PHE A 199 -3.56 0.22 -14.04
N LEU A 200 -2.51 -0.59 -13.98
CA LEU A 200 -1.15 -0.10 -14.17
C LEU A 200 -0.99 0.57 -15.54
N ILE A 201 -1.54 -0.02 -16.58
CA ILE A 201 -1.43 0.51 -17.95
C ILE A 201 -2.32 1.74 -18.12
N THR A 202 -3.58 1.68 -17.69
CA THR A 202 -4.56 2.75 -17.95
C THR A 202 -4.36 3.97 -17.06
N LEU A 203 -4.01 3.78 -15.77
CA LEU A 203 -3.85 4.88 -14.82
C LEU A 203 -2.47 5.54 -14.87
N SER A 204 -1.45 4.89 -15.44
CA SER A 204 -0.10 5.46 -15.46
C SER A 204 -0.06 6.86 -16.07
N LYS A 205 -0.76 7.07 -17.19
CA LYS A 205 -0.86 8.38 -17.86
C LYS A 205 -1.62 9.41 -17.03
N LEU A 206 -2.71 8.98 -16.36
CA LEU A 206 -3.51 9.87 -15.53
C LEU A 206 -2.72 10.32 -14.29
N VAL A 207 -2.06 9.38 -13.61
CA VAL A 207 -1.24 9.66 -12.42
C VAL A 207 -0.07 10.57 -12.79
N ASP A 208 0.62 10.30 -13.90
CA ASP A 208 1.69 11.19 -14.40
C ASP A 208 1.17 12.61 -14.66
N LEU A 209 0.00 12.76 -15.29
CA LEU A 209 -0.64 14.05 -15.54
C LEU A 209 -0.95 14.79 -14.24
N LEU A 210 -1.52 14.10 -13.23
CA LEU A 210 -1.85 14.68 -11.92
C LEU A 210 -0.59 15.12 -11.18
N LEU A 211 0.44 14.27 -11.17
CA LEU A 211 1.72 14.57 -10.55
C LEU A 211 2.44 15.77 -11.21
N ARG A 212 2.30 15.95 -12.52
CA ARG A 212 2.91 17.11 -13.24
C ARG A 212 2.11 18.40 -13.06
N LYS A 213 0.76 18.35 -13.01
CA LYS A 213 -0.07 19.54 -13.04
C LYS A 213 -0.47 20.07 -11.64
N ILE A 214 -0.73 19.17 -10.70
CA ILE A 214 -1.30 19.50 -9.39
C ILE A 214 -0.64 18.73 -8.25
N TYR A 215 0.69 18.55 -8.32
CA TYR A 215 1.48 17.75 -7.38
C TYR A 215 1.13 18.02 -5.92
N THR A 216 1.28 19.27 -5.48
CA THR A 216 1.04 19.67 -4.10
C THR A 216 -0.41 19.40 -3.66
N GLY A 217 -1.40 19.77 -4.48
CA GLY A 217 -2.82 19.53 -4.21
C GLY A 217 -3.15 18.04 -4.13
N PHE A 218 -2.62 17.25 -5.07
CA PHE A 218 -2.81 15.80 -5.10
C PHE A 218 -2.25 15.12 -3.84
N PHE A 219 -1.03 15.46 -3.41
CA PHE A 219 -0.46 14.87 -2.19
C PHE A 219 -1.17 15.33 -0.92
N HIS A 220 -1.68 16.58 -0.83
CA HIS A 220 -2.51 17.01 0.29
C HIS A 220 -3.84 16.24 0.35
N PHE A 221 -4.46 16.01 -0.80
CA PHE A 221 -5.65 15.15 -0.90
C PHE A 221 -5.36 13.73 -0.39
N VAL A 222 -4.26 13.12 -0.85
CA VAL A 222 -3.84 11.80 -0.41
C VAL A 222 -3.60 11.73 1.10
N VAL A 223 -2.88 12.70 1.66
CA VAL A 223 -2.63 12.77 3.12
C VAL A 223 -3.95 12.89 3.88
N GLY A 224 -4.88 13.69 3.39
CA GLY A 224 -6.22 13.83 4.00
C GLY A 224 -6.99 12.51 4.04
N ILE A 225 -7.02 11.77 2.92
CA ILE A 225 -7.66 10.44 2.86
C ILE A 225 -6.96 9.44 3.78
N ILE A 226 -5.61 9.45 3.87
CA ILE A 226 -4.86 8.59 4.78
C ILE A 226 -5.23 8.86 6.23
N ILE A 227 -5.33 10.13 6.65
CA ILE A 227 -5.74 10.48 8.01
C ILE A 227 -7.16 9.97 8.30
N ALA A 228 -8.12 10.27 7.42
CA ALA A 228 -9.51 9.83 7.56
C ALA A 228 -9.64 8.32 7.72
N SER A 229 -9.00 7.59 6.83
CA SER A 229 -9.06 6.14 6.79
C SER A 229 -8.30 5.48 7.95
N THR A 230 -7.19 6.06 8.40
CA THR A 230 -6.46 5.57 9.57
C THR A 230 -7.33 5.63 10.83
N LEU A 231 -8.12 6.70 11.00
CA LEU A 231 -9.08 6.81 12.09
C LEU A 231 -10.18 5.74 12.00
N MET A 232 -10.60 5.37 10.78
CA MET A 232 -11.66 4.37 10.58
C MET A 232 -11.23 2.92 10.85
N ILE A 233 -9.95 2.60 10.75
CA ILE A 233 -9.43 1.25 11.02
C ILE A 233 -9.12 1.01 12.51
N VAL A 234 -9.25 2.04 13.37
CA VAL A 234 -9.11 1.85 14.82
C VAL A 234 -10.14 0.82 15.29
N PRO A 235 -9.71 -0.31 15.92
CA PRO A 235 -10.61 -1.36 16.34
C PRO A 235 -11.35 -0.95 17.62
N LEU A 236 -12.50 -0.27 17.49
CA LEU A 236 -13.29 0.23 18.63
C LEU A 236 -14.06 -0.86 19.37
N ASN A 237 -14.44 -1.93 18.68
CA ASN A 237 -15.27 -3.02 19.22
C ASN A 237 -14.40 -4.15 19.80
N PHE A 238 -13.37 -3.80 20.57
CA PHE A 238 -12.47 -4.78 21.17
C PHE A 238 -12.45 -4.64 22.67
N ASN A 239 -12.39 -5.77 23.39
CA ASN A 239 -12.26 -5.73 24.83
C ASN A 239 -10.80 -5.46 25.21
N TYR A 240 -10.50 -4.21 25.53
CA TYR A 240 -9.17 -3.76 25.91
C TYR A 240 -8.89 -4.06 27.39
N LEU A 241 -8.68 -5.33 27.73
CA LEU A 241 -8.11 -5.70 29.02
C LEU A 241 -6.68 -5.16 29.13
N SER A 242 -6.20 -4.91 30.34
CA SER A 242 -4.90 -4.26 30.60
C SER A 242 -3.73 -4.86 29.83
N SER A 243 -3.66 -6.18 29.70
CA SER A 243 -2.61 -6.89 28.95
C SER A 243 -2.70 -6.65 27.44
N VAL A 244 -3.91 -6.59 26.87
CA VAL A 244 -4.13 -6.35 25.44
C VAL A 244 -3.73 -4.92 25.09
N VAL A 245 -4.08 -3.94 25.93
CA VAL A 245 -3.70 -2.52 25.74
C VAL A 245 -2.18 -2.37 25.66
N ILE A 246 -1.45 -3.00 26.58
CA ILE A 246 0.01 -2.92 26.60
C ILE A 246 0.59 -3.45 25.29
N ILE A 247 0.11 -4.61 24.80
CA ILE A 247 0.59 -5.17 23.53
C ILE A 247 0.22 -4.25 22.35
N CYS A 248 -0.98 -3.67 22.34
CA CYS A 248 -1.38 -2.70 21.30
C CYS A 248 -0.48 -1.45 21.28
N ILE A 249 -0.09 -0.94 22.44
CA ILE A 249 0.86 0.18 22.54
C ILE A 249 2.23 -0.23 22.02
N ILE A 250 2.73 -1.40 22.39
CA ILE A 250 4.02 -1.92 21.92
C ILE A 250 4.01 -2.08 20.41
N THR A 251 2.97 -2.69 19.84
CA THR A 251 2.86 -2.90 18.37
C THR A 251 2.71 -1.58 17.64
N PHE A 252 1.98 -0.58 18.18
CA PHE A 252 1.89 0.77 17.63
C PHE A 252 3.26 1.45 17.61
N ILE A 253 4.02 1.41 18.70
CA ILE A 253 5.36 2.01 18.77
C ILE A 253 6.31 1.32 17.79
N ALA A 254 6.33 -0.02 17.80
CA ALA A 254 7.16 -0.81 16.88
C ALA A 254 6.80 -0.52 15.40
N GLY A 255 5.51 -0.48 15.08
CA GLY A 255 5.02 -0.11 13.76
C GLY A 255 5.44 1.31 13.37
N SER A 256 5.28 2.29 14.29
CA SER A 256 5.69 3.68 14.03
C SER A 256 7.19 3.81 13.77
N ALA A 257 8.01 3.11 14.54
CA ALA A 257 9.45 3.06 14.33
C ALA A 257 9.80 2.43 12.97
N LEU A 258 9.14 1.32 12.60
CA LEU A 258 9.33 0.65 11.31
C LEU A 258 8.93 1.57 10.15
N GLY A 259 7.74 2.16 10.19
CA GLY A 259 7.25 3.06 9.14
C GLY A 259 8.14 4.30 8.97
N PHE A 260 8.60 4.89 10.07
CA PHE A 260 9.51 6.02 10.06
C PHE A 260 10.90 5.65 9.50
N TRP A 261 11.46 4.51 9.93
CA TRP A 261 12.73 4.00 9.41
C TRP A 261 12.68 3.72 7.91
N MET A 262 11.62 3.03 7.45
CA MET A 262 11.40 2.78 6.02
C MET A 262 11.25 4.08 5.21
N SER A 263 10.54 5.07 5.76
CA SER A 263 10.39 6.39 5.15
C SER A 263 11.74 7.11 4.97
N LYS A 264 12.62 7.04 5.97
CA LYS A 264 13.98 7.61 5.89
C LYS A 264 14.83 6.88 4.85
N LEU A 265 14.76 5.56 4.79
CA LEU A 265 15.48 4.79 3.76
C LEU A 265 15.03 5.21 2.35
N GLU A 266 13.73 5.34 2.13
CA GLU A 266 13.20 5.78 0.84
C GLU A 266 13.69 7.19 0.46
N GLU A 267 13.72 8.15 1.40
CA GLU A 267 14.26 9.49 1.14
C GLU A 267 15.75 9.45 0.77
N LYS A 268 16.54 8.60 1.44
CA LYS A 268 17.98 8.46 1.18
C LYS A 268 18.28 7.91 -0.22
N TYR A 269 17.45 7.00 -0.72
CA TYR A 269 17.69 6.29 -2.00
C TYR A 269 16.81 6.80 -3.15
N LYS A 270 15.95 7.79 -2.90
CA LYS A 270 15.16 8.49 -3.94
C LYS A 270 16.04 9.58 -4.60
N LYS A 271 17.15 9.17 -5.25
CA LYS A 271 17.96 10.04 -6.12
C LYS A 271 17.64 9.81 -7.58
#